data_2a021128892597c2113dff91f4a46324
#
_entry.id   2a021128892597c2113dff91f4a46324
#
_cell.length_a   1.000
_cell.length_b   1.000
_cell.length_c   1.000
_cell.angle_alpha   90.00
_cell.angle_beta   90.00
_cell.angle_gamma   90.00
#
_symmetry.space_group_name_H-M   'P 1'
#
loop_
_entity.id
_entity.type
_entity.pdbx_description
1 polymer ?
#
loop_
_entity_poly.entity_id
_entity_poly.type
_entity_poly.pdbx_seq_one_letter_code
_entity_poly.pdbx_strand_id
1 'polypeptide(L)'
;MEGVTRDRIYSSAEWLSQGFDIIDTGGYVSSNEDDFNEEIKEQISAALNECNGIIFLVDGKDGLNPNDQFLSKLVRKSGKKFVMGVNKCDTPEHASRINQFFDIGFENPIPISALNGAGVGDMLDILFESIDFNDTTQSNDDSDCSISIVGMPNVGKSSLLNALLQRDQAI
;
A
#
# COMPACT_ATOMS: atom_id res chain seq x y z
N MET A 1 -32.54 5.43 2.55
CA MET A 1 -31.42 5.47 1.58
C MET A 1 -30.36 4.54 2.11
N GLU A 2 -30.28 3.37 1.53
CA GLU A 2 -29.32 2.34 1.92
C GLU A 2 -27.94 2.78 1.45
N GLY A 3 -27.05 3.01 2.41
CA GLY A 3 -25.65 3.28 2.14
C GLY A 3 -25.00 2.05 1.52
N VAL A 4 -24.42 2.22 0.35
CA VAL A 4 -23.60 1.22 -0.32
C VAL A 4 -22.33 1.01 0.52
N THR A 5 -22.41 0.11 1.49
CA THR A 5 -21.24 -0.52 2.08
C THR A 5 -20.64 -1.44 1.01
N ARG A 6 -19.79 -0.90 0.14
CA ARG A 6 -18.91 -1.73 -0.68
C ARG A 6 -17.89 -2.34 0.26
N ASP A 7 -17.91 -3.66 0.31
CA ASP A 7 -17.10 -4.47 1.19
C ASP A 7 -15.61 -4.15 0.96
N ARG A 8 -14.99 -3.50 1.96
CA ARG A 8 -13.53 -3.40 2.03
C ARG A 8 -13.02 -4.80 2.29
N ILE A 9 -12.11 -5.26 1.48
CA ILE A 9 -11.49 -6.56 1.69
C ILE A 9 -10.45 -6.37 2.79
N TYR A 10 -10.79 -6.81 4.00
CA TYR A 10 -9.85 -6.95 5.10
C TYR A 10 -9.26 -8.35 5.01
N SER A 11 -7.94 -8.42 4.99
CA SER A 11 -7.20 -9.68 5.10
C SER A 11 -6.23 -9.52 6.26
N SER A 12 -6.06 -10.55 7.07
CA SER A 12 -5.12 -10.53 8.19
C SER A 12 -3.84 -11.25 7.79
N ALA A 13 -2.70 -10.71 8.18
CA ALA A 13 -1.37 -11.26 7.98
C ALA A 13 -0.53 -11.09 9.24
N GLU A 14 0.64 -11.73 9.26
CA GLU A 14 1.60 -11.63 10.37
C GLU A 14 2.99 -11.26 9.83
N TRP A 15 3.69 -10.37 10.50
CA TRP A 15 5.08 -10.04 10.26
C TRP A 15 5.85 -9.91 11.56
N LEU A 16 6.96 -10.67 11.71
CA LEU A 16 7.79 -10.70 12.94
C LEU A 16 6.96 -10.98 14.21
N SER A 17 6.00 -11.91 14.14
CA SER A 17 5.06 -12.25 15.21
C SER A 17 4.08 -11.12 15.59
N GLN A 18 3.97 -10.09 14.75
CA GLN A 18 2.99 -9.02 14.89
C GLN A 18 1.87 -9.22 13.87
N GLY A 19 0.66 -9.51 14.35
CA GLY A 19 -0.55 -9.57 13.51
C GLY A 19 -0.97 -8.18 13.03
N PHE A 20 -1.45 -8.10 11.79
CA PHE A 20 -1.99 -6.87 11.22
C PHE A 20 -3.06 -7.14 10.18
N ASP A 21 -3.98 -6.20 10.02
CA ASP A 21 -4.99 -6.23 8.98
C ASP A 21 -4.52 -5.46 7.75
N ILE A 22 -4.88 -5.96 6.58
CA ILE A 22 -4.57 -5.33 5.30
C ILE A 22 -5.86 -4.79 4.70
N ILE A 23 -5.84 -3.50 4.35
CA ILE A 23 -6.91 -2.81 3.65
C ILE A 23 -6.48 -2.66 2.19
N ASP A 24 -7.06 -3.45 1.29
CA ASP A 24 -6.81 -3.29 -0.14
C ASP A 24 -7.75 -2.24 -0.74
N THR A 25 -7.18 -1.17 -1.26
CA THR A 25 -7.93 -0.11 -1.97
C THR A 25 -8.16 -0.43 -3.45
N GLY A 26 -7.75 -1.61 -3.91
CA GLY A 26 -7.75 -2.00 -5.34
C GLY A 26 -9.11 -2.25 -5.96
N GLY A 27 -10.15 -2.52 -5.16
CA GLY A 27 -11.49 -2.84 -5.66
C GLY A 27 -12.30 -1.63 -6.19
N TYR A 28 -11.73 -0.44 -6.14
CA TYR A 28 -12.47 0.81 -6.30
C TYR A 28 -12.20 1.58 -7.58
N VAL A 29 -11.46 1.04 -8.53
CA VAL A 29 -11.17 1.78 -9.76
C VAL A 29 -12.24 1.48 -10.80
N SER A 30 -13.09 2.47 -11.06
CA SER A 30 -13.95 2.47 -12.22
C SER A 30 -13.11 2.52 -13.52
N SER A 31 -13.59 1.86 -14.55
CA SER A 31 -12.91 1.71 -15.85
C SER A 31 -12.82 3.00 -16.68
N ASN A 32 -13.23 4.14 -16.15
CA ASN A 32 -13.25 5.43 -16.85
C ASN A 32 -12.22 6.38 -16.25
N GLU A 33 -11.22 6.75 -17.05
CA GLU A 33 -10.15 7.67 -16.66
C GLU A 33 -10.63 9.07 -16.26
N ASP A 34 -11.82 9.46 -16.71
CA ASP A 34 -12.41 10.78 -16.44
C ASP A 34 -13.07 10.91 -15.05
N ASP A 35 -13.41 9.79 -14.39
CA ASP A 35 -14.09 9.76 -13.09
C ASP A 35 -13.12 9.61 -11.89
N PHE A 36 -11.82 9.83 -12.10
CA PHE A 36 -10.78 9.69 -11.05
C PHE A 36 -10.95 10.70 -9.88
N ASN A 37 -11.97 11.57 -9.91
CA ASN A 37 -11.87 12.83 -9.21
C ASN A 37 -12.42 12.89 -7.80
N GLU A 38 -13.62 12.46 -7.49
CA GLU A 38 -14.16 12.68 -6.14
C GLU A 38 -14.36 11.36 -5.38
N GLU A 39 -14.94 10.38 -6.01
CA GLU A 39 -15.28 9.10 -5.38
C GLU A 39 -14.04 8.31 -4.95
N ILE A 40 -13.00 8.31 -5.80
CA ILE A 40 -11.71 7.66 -5.50
C ILE A 40 -10.97 8.39 -4.37
N LYS A 41 -10.99 9.72 -4.38
CA LYS A 41 -10.42 10.53 -3.29
C LYS A 41 -11.06 10.22 -1.95
N GLU A 42 -12.38 10.16 -1.90
CA GLU A 42 -13.12 9.88 -0.67
C GLU A 42 -12.80 8.47 -0.15
N GLN A 43 -12.73 7.49 -1.03
CA GLN A 43 -12.46 6.10 -0.67
C GLN A 43 -11.01 5.92 -0.17
N ILE A 44 -10.05 6.50 -0.88
CA ILE A 44 -8.65 6.48 -0.45
C ILE A 44 -8.51 7.24 0.87
N SER A 45 -9.10 8.42 1.00
CA SER A 45 -9.05 9.20 2.24
C SER A 45 -9.65 8.43 3.42
N ALA A 46 -10.73 7.71 3.21
CA ALA A 46 -11.33 6.86 4.23
C ALA A 46 -10.39 5.72 4.65
N ALA A 47 -9.75 5.02 3.69
CA ALA A 47 -8.77 3.97 3.98
C ALA A 47 -7.54 4.52 4.71
N LEU A 48 -7.06 5.70 4.31
CA LEU A 48 -5.95 6.37 4.97
C LEU A 48 -6.26 6.80 6.42
N ASN A 49 -7.51 7.13 6.72
CA ASN A 49 -7.92 7.51 8.07
C ASN A 49 -7.99 6.29 9.01
N GLU A 50 -8.33 5.13 8.50
CA GLU A 50 -8.52 3.90 9.29
C GLU A 50 -7.22 3.13 9.55
N CYS A 51 -6.17 3.32 8.76
CA CYS A 51 -4.93 2.56 8.88
C CYS A 51 -3.91 3.21 9.83
N ASN A 52 -3.02 2.38 10.36
CA ASN A 52 -1.85 2.80 11.15
C ASN A 52 -0.63 3.03 10.25
N GLY A 53 -0.53 2.29 9.14
CA GLY A 53 0.56 2.38 8.18
C GLY A 53 0.07 2.28 6.74
N ILE A 54 0.88 2.77 5.81
CA ILE A 54 0.54 2.82 4.39
C ILE A 54 1.68 2.22 3.57
N ILE A 55 1.33 1.28 2.68
CA ILE A 55 2.19 0.88 1.58
C ILE A 55 1.70 1.61 0.32
N PHE A 56 2.46 2.60 -0.12
CA PHE A 56 2.21 3.29 -1.38
C PHE A 56 2.94 2.56 -2.50
N LEU A 57 2.16 1.97 -3.43
CA LEU A 57 2.69 1.11 -4.49
C LEU A 57 2.65 1.81 -5.84
N VAL A 58 3.79 1.83 -6.53
CA VAL A 58 3.96 2.38 -7.88
C VAL A 58 4.55 1.35 -8.83
N ASP A 59 4.41 1.59 -10.15
CA ASP A 59 4.90 0.70 -11.18
C ASP A 59 6.33 1.04 -11.60
N GLY A 60 7.28 0.17 -11.30
CA GLY A 60 8.69 0.35 -11.66
C GLY A 60 8.99 0.09 -13.13
N LYS A 61 8.11 -0.65 -13.83
CA LYS A 61 8.25 -0.96 -15.26
C LYS A 61 7.76 0.19 -16.12
N ASP A 62 6.56 0.69 -15.84
CA ASP A 62 5.92 1.76 -16.60
C ASP A 62 6.43 3.15 -16.19
N GLY A 63 6.98 3.27 -14.96
CA GLY A 63 7.49 4.53 -14.43
C GLY A 63 6.39 5.38 -13.79
N LEU A 64 6.75 6.63 -13.46
CA LEU A 64 5.84 7.55 -12.79
C LEU A 64 4.67 7.98 -13.69
N ASN A 65 3.48 7.87 -13.11
CA ASN A 65 2.23 8.37 -13.68
C ASN A 65 1.84 9.71 -12.98
N PRO A 66 1.23 10.68 -13.69
CA PRO A 66 0.72 11.92 -13.07
C PRO A 66 -0.20 11.67 -11.87
N ASN A 67 -0.99 10.59 -11.91
CA ASN A 67 -1.87 10.21 -10.80
C ASN A 67 -1.09 9.68 -9.58
N ASP A 68 0.11 9.12 -9.76
CA ASP A 68 0.98 8.74 -8.64
C ASP A 68 1.40 9.98 -7.84
N GLN A 69 1.66 11.11 -8.51
CA GLN A 69 1.95 12.38 -7.86
C GLN A 69 0.76 12.90 -7.05
N PHE A 70 -0.45 12.72 -7.56
CA PHE A 70 -1.65 13.08 -6.83
C PHE A 70 -1.83 12.20 -5.58
N LEU A 71 -1.73 10.89 -5.73
CA LEU A 71 -1.83 9.93 -4.61
C LEU A 71 -0.74 10.17 -3.58
N SER A 72 0.49 10.47 -4.00
CA SER A 72 1.60 10.77 -3.09
C SER A 72 1.31 11.96 -2.18
N LYS A 73 0.61 12.97 -2.69
CA LYS A 73 0.19 14.14 -1.89
C LYS A 73 -0.85 13.74 -0.84
N LEU A 74 -1.81 12.87 -1.19
CA LEU A 74 -2.81 12.37 -0.24
C LEU A 74 -2.16 11.54 0.86
N VAL A 75 -1.26 10.61 0.50
CA VAL A 75 -0.52 9.77 1.45
C VAL A 75 0.27 10.64 2.43
N ARG A 76 1.05 11.61 1.93
CA ARG A 76 1.82 12.53 2.79
C ARG A 76 0.94 13.40 3.68
N LYS A 77 -0.19 13.89 3.14
CA LYS A 77 -1.13 14.74 3.89
C LYS A 77 -1.84 13.98 5.01
N SER A 78 -1.95 12.66 4.93
CA SER A 78 -2.59 11.83 5.95
C SER A 78 -1.86 11.87 7.30
N GLY A 79 -0.56 12.21 7.32
CA GLY A 79 0.27 12.18 8.51
C GLY A 79 0.60 10.78 9.04
N LYS A 80 0.16 9.73 8.34
CA LYS A 80 0.42 8.34 8.71
C LYS A 80 1.83 7.92 8.33
N LYS A 81 2.35 6.88 8.99
CA LYS A 81 3.59 6.23 8.60
C LYS A 81 3.41 5.52 7.26
N PHE A 82 4.37 5.65 6.39
CA PHE A 82 4.28 5.05 5.05
C PHE A 82 5.64 4.59 4.53
N VAL A 83 5.58 3.63 3.62
CA VAL A 83 6.69 3.23 2.75
C VAL A 83 6.24 3.27 1.30
N MET A 84 7.19 3.49 0.39
CA MET A 84 6.94 3.45 -1.04
C MET A 84 7.57 2.20 -1.65
N GLY A 85 6.73 1.28 -2.12
CA GLY A 85 7.15 0.12 -2.90
C GLY A 85 7.11 0.42 -4.40
N VAL A 86 8.26 0.30 -5.06
CA VAL A 86 8.37 0.36 -6.52
C VAL A 86 8.27 -1.08 -7.03
N ASN A 87 7.08 -1.47 -7.45
CA ASN A 87 6.78 -2.84 -7.85
C ASN A 87 7.17 -3.14 -9.30
N LYS A 88 7.18 -4.42 -9.64
CA LYS A 88 7.60 -4.97 -10.94
C LYS A 88 9.09 -4.75 -11.23
N CYS A 89 9.90 -4.66 -10.19
CA CYS A 89 11.36 -4.65 -10.29
C CYS A 89 11.92 -6.07 -10.40
N ASP A 90 11.42 -6.82 -11.39
CA ASP A 90 11.75 -8.24 -11.59
C ASP A 90 13.15 -8.44 -12.20
N THR A 91 13.75 -7.38 -12.72
CA THR A 91 15.07 -7.38 -13.32
C THR A 91 15.95 -6.26 -12.75
N PRO A 92 17.29 -6.42 -12.77
CA PRO A 92 18.23 -5.36 -12.35
C PRO A 92 18.03 -4.05 -13.12
N GLU A 93 17.59 -4.12 -14.38
CA GLU A 93 17.32 -2.94 -15.22
C GLU A 93 16.15 -2.13 -14.65
N HIS A 94 15.06 -2.78 -14.24
CA HIS A 94 13.92 -2.10 -13.63
C HIS A 94 14.32 -1.49 -12.27
N ALA A 95 15.08 -2.21 -11.45
CA ALA A 95 15.58 -1.70 -10.18
C ALA A 95 16.50 -0.47 -10.36
N SER A 96 17.26 -0.37 -11.45
CA SER A 96 18.12 0.78 -11.71
C SER A 96 17.37 2.08 -11.99
N ARG A 97 16.09 1.99 -12.37
CA ARG A 97 15.23 3.14 -12.65
C ARG A 97 14.60 3.76 -11.40
N ILE A 98 14.90 3.23 -10.23
CA ILE A 98 14.30 3.69 -8.97
C ILE A 98 14.51 5.18 -8.69
N ASN A 99 15.59 5.76 -9.25
CA ASN A 99 15.94 7.15 -9.03
C ASN A 99 14.84 8.14 -9.47
N GLN A 100 14.04 7.82 -10.48
CA GLN A 100 12.94 8.67 -10.93
C GLN A 100 11.84 8.86 -9.89
N PHE A 101 11.74 7.92 -8.93
CA PHE A 101 10.69 7.94 -7.92
C PHE A 101 11.01 8.84 -6.71
N PHE A 102 12.25 9.34 -6.59
CA PHE A 102 12.57 10.36 -5.60
C PHE A 102 11.87 11.70 -5.88
N ASP A 103 11.54 11.98 -7.16
CA ASP A 103 10.94 13.24 -7.57
C ASP A 103 9.54 13.48 -7.01
N ILE A 104 8.84 12.43 -6.58
CA ILE A 104 7.51 12.56 -5.97
C ILE A 104 7.54 12.81 -4.45
N GLY A 105 8.74 13.02 -3.91
CA GLY A 105 8.93 13.47 -2.53
C GLY A 105 8.88 12.38 -1.48
N PHE A 106 9.24 11.16 -1.85
CA PHE A 106 9.52 10.05 -0.93
C PHE A 106 11.03 9.86 -0.81
N GLU A 107 11.53 9.76 0.41
CA GLU A 107 12.96 9.72 0.67
C GLU A 107 13.61 8.40 0.27
N ASN A 108 12.88 7.28 0.39
CA ASN A 108 13.40 5.93 0.19
C ASN A 108 12.44 5.05 -0.60
N PRO A 109 12.38 5.18 -1.94
CA PRO A 109 11.64 4.23 -2.76
C PRO A 109 12.32 2.85 -2.70
N ILE A 110 11.56 1.79 -2.41
CA ILE A 110 12.06 0.43 -2.20
C ILE A 110 11.71 -0.42 -3.43
N PRO A 111 12.69 -0.94 -4.18
CA PRO A 111 12.40 -1.83 -5.31
C PRO A 111 11.87 -3.17 -4.80
N ILE A 112 10.70 -3.56 -5.29
CA ILE A 112 10.09 -4.84 -4.94
C ILE A 112 9.60 -5.59 -6.17
N SER A 113 9.41 -6.88 -6.02
CA SER A 113 8.63 -7.71 -6.94
C SER A 113 7.57 -8.46 -6.15
N ALA A 114 6.33 -7.99 -6.21
CA ALA A 114 5.20 -8.66 -5.59
C ALA A 114 4.96 -10.07 -6.18
N LEU A 115 5.39 -10.30 -7.42
CA LEU A 115 5.23 -11.58 -8.10
C LEU A 115 6.10 -12.68 -7.48
N ASN A 116 7.36 -12.36 -7.14
CA ASN A 116 8.33 -13.33 -6.61
C ASN A 116 8.73 -13.07 -5.14
N GLY A 117 8.16 -12.03 -4.52
CA GLY A 117 8.38 -11.68 -3.12
C GLY A 117 9.69 -10.96 -2.82
N ALA A 118 10.51 -10.64 -3.84
CA ALA A 118 11.77 -9.94 -3.63
C ALA A 118 11.54 -8.51 -3.09
N GLY A 119 12.31 -8.11 -2.08
CA GLY A 119 12.25 -6.78 -1.45
C GLY A 119 11.02 -6.52 -0.57
N VAL A 120 10.02 -7.41 -0.58
CA VAL A 120 8.79 -7.24 0.22
C VAL A 120 9.10 -7.29 1.71
N GLY A 121 10.00 -8.18 2.15
CA GLY A 121 10.42 -8.27 3.54
C GLY A 121 11.08 -6.98 4.02
N ASP A 122 12.07 -6.48 3.29
CA ASP A 122 12.77 -5.24 3.63
C ASP A 122 11.81 -4.04 3.70
N MET A 123 10.84 -3.99 2.80
CA MET A 123 9.78 -2.96 2.81
C MET A 123 8.93 -3.03 4.07
N LEU A 124 8.53 -4.23 4.49
CA LEU A 124 7.75 -4.41 5.73
C LEU A 124 8.59 -4.07 6.96
N ASP A 125 9.85 -4.48 7.03
CA ASP A 125 10.74 -4.14 8.15
C ASP A 125 10.79 -2.63 8.36
N ILE A 126 11.01 -1.86 7.29
CA ILE A 126 11.06 -0.39 7.35
C ILE A 126 9.72 0.20 7.81
N LEU A 127 8.60 -0.32 7.31
CA LEU A 127 7.27 0.17 7.73
C LEU A 127 7.02 -0.12 9.20
N PHE A 128 7.26 -1.37 9.64
CA PHE A 128 6.99 -1.79 11.01
C PHE A 128 7.91 -1.12 12.03
N GLU A 129 9.17 -0.85 11.71
CA GLU A 129 10.06 -0.04 12.54
C GLU A 129 9.56 1.40 12.73
N SER A 130 8.79 1.92 11.78
CA SER A 130 8.26 3.29 11.83
C SER A 130 6.95 3.42 12.61
N ILE A 131 6.19 2.32 12.79
CA ILE A 131 4.89 2.30 13.47
C ILE A 131 5.12 2.10 14.98
N ASP A 132 4.50 2.96 15.79
CA ASP A 132 4.45 2.76 17.25
C ASP A 132 3.24 1.92 17.62
N PHE A 133 3.47 0.64 17.91
CA PHE A 133 2.42 -0.31 18.29
C PHE A 133 1.82 -0.05 19.68
N ASN A 134 2.44 0.78 20.50
CA ASN A 134 1.91 1.12 21.83
C ASN A 134 0.80 2.18 21.77
N ASP A 135 0.70 2.89 20.65
CA ASP A 135 -0.28 3.97 20.46
C ASP A 135 -1.61 3.48 19.83
N THR A 136 -1.75 2.17 19.59
CA THR A 136 -2.89 1.55 18.89
C THR A 136 -4.09 1.21 19.81
N THR A 137 -4.28 1.91 20.92
CA THR A 137 -5.26 1.59 21.99
C THR A 137 -6.75 1.82 21.65
N GLN A 138 -7.17 1.84 20.40
CA GLN A 138 -8.57 2.13 20.05
C GLN A 138 -9.29 1.14 19.11
N SER A 139 -8.80 -0.07 18.91
CA SER A 139 -9.60 -1.08 18.22
C SER A 139 -9.98 -2.24 19.15
N ASN A 140 -11.29 -2.49 19.27
CA ASN A 140 -11.86 -3.63 20.03
C ASN A 140 -11.80 -4.95 19.25
N ASP A 141 -10.99 -5.05 18.20
CA ASP A 141 -10.77 -6.26 17.41
C ASP A 141 -9.35 -6.79 17.59
N ASP A 142 -9.19 -8.10 17.43
CA ASP A 142 -7.97 -8.87 17.75
C ASP A 142 -6.70 -8.49 16.96
N SER A 143 -6.76 -7.51 16.06
CA SER A 143 -5.60 -6.97 15.34
C SER A 143 -5.24 -5.57 15.82
N ASP A 144 -4.07 -5.45 16.44
CA ASP A 144 -3.56 -4.18 16.99
C ASP A 144 -3.09 -3.17 15.92
N CYS A 145 -3.03 -3.54 14.64
CA CYS A 145 -2.49 -2.72 13.56
C CYS A 145 -3.22 -2.96 12.24
N SER A 146 -3.45 -1.90 11.47
CA SER A 146 -3.96 -2.01 10.10
C SER A 146 -3.08 -1.25 9.11
N ILE A 147 -2.82 -1.89 7.95
CA ILE A 147 -1.98 -1.34 6.88
C ILE A 147 -2.81 -1.22 5.61
N SER A 148 -2.83 -0.04 5.02
CA SER A 148 -3.50 0.22 3.75
C SER A 148 -2.54 0.11 2.57
N ILE A 149 -2.92 -0.63 1.52
CA ILE A 149 -2.18 -0.68 0.25
C ILE A 149 -2.85 0.30 -0.72
N VAL A 150 -2.13 1.36 -1.08
CA VAL A 150 -2.58 2.45 -1.94
C VAL A 150 -1.73 2.49 -3.21
N GLY A 151 -2.35 2.72 -4.35
CA GLY A 151 -1.64 2.85 -5.62
C GLY A 151 -2.61 2.82 -6.80
N MET A 152 -2.11 3.16 -7.97
CA MET A 152 -2.89 3.14 -9.21
C MET A 152 -3.38 1.73 -9.57
N PRO A 153 -4.37 1.60 -10.47
CA PRO A 153 -4.72 0.31 -11.05
C PRO A 153 -3.52 -0.39 -11.68
N ASN A 154 -3.51 -1.70 -11.63
CA ASN A 154 -2.51 -2.56 -12.28
C ASN A 154 -1.05 -2.40 -11.78
N VAL A 155 -0.79 -1.61 -10.75
CA VAL A 155 0.55 -1.52 -10.12
C VAL A 155 0.93 -2.79 -9.33
N GLY A 156 -0.05 -3.70 -9.10
CA GLY A 156 0.19 -5.00 -8.44
C GLY A 156 -0.22 -5.07 -6.98
N LYS A 157 -1.22 -4.27 -6.55
CA LYS A 157 -1.75 -4.31 -5.15
C LYS A 157 -2.23 -5.70 -4.75
N SER A 158 -3.05 -6.34 -5.58
CA SER A 158 -3.55 -7.70 -5.31
C SER A 158 -2.43 -8.75 -5.35
N SER A 159 -1.41 -8.55 -6.18
CA SER A 159 -0.24 -9.43 -6.20
C SER A 159 0.57 -9.29 -4.91
N LEU A 160 0.72 -8.06 -4.40
CA LEU A 160 1.36 -7.81 -3.12
C LEU A 160 0.56 -8.41 -1.97
N LEU A 161 -0.76 -8.22 -1.96
CA LEU A 161 -1.66 -8.82 -0.96
C LEU A 161 -1.48 -10.36 -0.93
N ASN A 162 -1.49 -11.00 -2.10
CA ASN A 162 -1.28 -12.45 -2.19
C ASN A 162 0.11 -12.86 -1.68
N ALA A 163 1.16 -12.08 -1.98
CA ALA A 163 2.50 -12.36 -1.49
C ALA A 163 2.61 -12.25 0.05
N LEU A 164 1.88 -11.31 0.65
CA LEU A 164 1.81 -11.16 2.10
C LEU A 164 1.07 -12.33 2.76
N LEU A 165 -0.10 -12.71 2.22
CA LEU A 165 -0.90 -13.81 2.76
C LEU A 165 -0.25 -15.19 2.59
N GLN A 166 0.52 -15.42 1.53
CA GLN A 166 1.21 -16.69 1.30
C GLN A 166 2.40 -16.90 2.26
N ARG A 167 3.01 -15.83 2.78
CA ARG A 167 4.09 -15.94 3.76
C ARG A 167 3.62 -16.46 5.11
N ASP A 168 2.36 -16.20 5.48
CA ASP A 168 1.77 -16.75 6.70
C ASP A 168 1.53 -18.27 6.63
N GLN A 169 1.46 -18.85 5.43
CA GLN A 169 1.22 -20.27 5.23
C GLN A 169 2.50 -21.11 5.11
N ALA A 170 3.67 -20.49 5.17
CA ALA A 170 4.98 -21.12 4.95
C ALA A 170 5.77 -21.39 6.25
N ILE A 171 5.06 -21.59 7.38
CA ILE A 171 5.66 -22.06 8.64
C ILE A 171 5.25 -23.51 8.88
#